data_b0942265162ffeb4c1fc96a7d92fe2ef
#
_entry.id   b0942265162ffeb4c1fc96a7d92fe2ef
#
_cell.length_a   1.000
_cell.length_b   1.000
_cell.length_c   1.000
_cell.angle_alpha   90.00
_cell.angle_beta   90.00
_cell.angle_gamma   90.00
#
_symmetry.space_group_name_H-M   'P 1'
#
loop_
_entity.id
_entity.type
_entity.pdbx_description
1 polymer ?
#
loop_
_entity_poly.entity_id
_entity_poly.type
_entity_poly.pdbx_seq_one_letter_code
_entity_poly.pdbx_strand_id
1 'polypeptide(L)'
;MSDNTKILVRKARDQDISAVVEIDAEAFSPYGTAEKSETFQLRLTAFPQGFIILVADNEIAAYGCSEKWLTEREPGLDENPLTTHQPDGRIFCITAMAVKMKYQGRGYSLLILDKLIEIAHSEGCKKIVLETTHAQDLYLKRGFKTVQTRTERGISLDVMSLDIESYGSKA
;
A
#
# COMPACT_ATOMS: atom_id res chain seq x y z
N MET A 1 23.80 19.85 1.88
CA MET A 1 22.67 20.68 1.42
C MET A 1 21.39 20.13 1.97
N SER A 2 20.59 20.94 2.61
CA SER A 2 19.25 20.55 3.01
C SER A 2 18.40 20.44 1.76
N ASP A 3 17.71 19.30 1.62
CA ASP A 3 16.71 19.12 0.57
C ASP A 3 15.49 19.98 0.94
N ASN A 4 15.24 21.04 0.17
CA ASN A 4 14.10 21.95 0.39
C ASN A 4 12.83 21.46 -0.31
N THR A 5 12.77 20.18 -0.71
CA THR A 5 11.60 19.59 -1.35
C THR A 5 10.40 19.66 -0.42
N LYS A 6 9.30 20.26 -0.89
CA LYS A 6 8.05 20.31 -0.13
C LYS A 6 7.29 19.02 -0.33
N ILE A 7 7.02 18.34 0.77
CA ILE A 7 6.33 17.05 0.77
C ILE A 7 4.98 17.19 1.45
N LEU A 8 3.93 16.66 0.81
CA LEU A 8 2.59 16.60 1.35
C LEU A 8 2.02 15.21 1.13
N VAL A 9 1.56 14.55 2.20
CA VAL A 9 0.80 13.31 2.10
C VAL A 9 -0.67 13.66 2.30
N ARG A 10 -1.51 13.26 1.37
CA ARG A 10 -2.95 13.53 1.40
C ARG A 10 -3.76 12.38 0.84
N LYS A 11 -5.08 12.42 1.04
CA LYS A 11 -5.98 11.45 0.41
C LYS A 11 -5.97 11.60 -1.10
N ALA A 12 -6.09 10.48 -1.81
CA ALA A 12 -6.20 10.47 -3.26
C ALA A 12 -7.53 11.04 -3.70
N ARG A 13 -7.55 11.59 -4.91
CA ARG A 13 -8.74 12.13 -5.60
C ARG A 13 -8.86 11.48 -6.96
N ASP A 14 -10.03 11.58 -7.59
CA ASP A 14 -10.26 11.00 -8.92
C ASP A 14 -9.21 11.46 -9.93
N GLN A 15 -8.83 12.73 -9.93
CA GLN A 15 -7.85 13.27 -10.86
C GLN A 15 -6.43 12.73 -10.64
N ASP A 16 -6.15 12.09 -9.52
CA ASP A 16 -4.84 11.50 -9.23
C ASP A 16 -4.66 10.11 -9.84
N ILE A 17 -5.75 9.46 -10.25
CA ILE A 17 -5.74 8.06 -10.69
C ILE A 17 -4.78 7.83 -11.86
N SER A 18 -4.76 8.73 -12.85
CA SER A 18 -3.86 8.54 -14.00
C SER A 18 -2.39 8.53 -13.60
N ALA A 19 -1.99 9.39 -12.67
CA ALA A 19 -0.61 9.41 -12.15
C ALA A 19 -0.30 8.14 -11.33
N VAL A 20 -1.26 7.66 -10.54
CA VAL A 20 -1.12 6.41 -9.78
C VAL A 20 -0.90 5.24 -10.73
N VAL A 21 -1.69 5.15 -11.81
CA VAL A 21 -1.57 4.08 -12.81
C VAL A 21 -0.18 4.09 -13.45
N GLU A 22 0.34 5.27 -13.79
CA GLU A 22 1.69 5.39 -14.36
C GLU A 22 2.77 4.92 -13.40
N ILE A 23 2.68 5.32 -12.12
CA ILE A 23 3.64 4.90 -11.08
C ILE A 23 3.57 3.40 -10.87
N ASP A 24 2.36 2.86 -10.80
CA ASP A 24 2.14 1.42 -10.61
C ASP A 24 2.71 0.61 -11.79
N ALA A 25 2.44 1.04 -13.01
CA ALA A 25 2.95 0.37 -14.20
C ALA A 25 4.48 0.38 -14.25
N GLU A 26 5.09 1.51 -13.92
CA GLU A 26 6.55 1.63 -13.86
C GLU A 26 7.16 0.66 -12.83
N ALA A 27 6.52 0.55 -11.66
CA ALA A 27 7.02 -0.27 -10.56
C ALA A 27 6.75 -1.77 -10.76
N PHE A 28 5.58 -2.14 -11.29
CA PHE A 28 5.10 -3.52 -11.24
C PHE A 28 4.96 -4.24 -12.58
N SER A 29 4.98 -3.54 -13.72
CA SER A 29 4.96 -4.21 -15.03
C SER A 29 6.09 -5.23 -15.18
N PRO A 30 7.33 -4.95 -14.72
CA PRO A 30 8.40 -5.95 -14.80
C PRO A 30 8.12 -7.24 -14.03
N TYR A 31 7.25 -7.21 -13.03
CA TYR A 31 6.89 -8.36 -12.20
C TYR A 31 5.56 -9.00 -12.61
N GLY A 32 4.87 -8.44 -13.60
CA GLY A 32 3.58 -8.95 -14.06
C GLY A 32 2.42 -8.65 -13.09
N THR A 33 2.59 -7.70 -12.18
CA THR A 33 1.59 -7.38 -11.15
C THR A 33 1.02 -5.96 -11.27
N ALA A 34 1.31 -5.24 -12.36
CA ALA A 34 0.71 -3.92 -12.60
C ALA A 34 -0.82 -4.02 -12.71
N GLU A 35 -1.52 -3.03 -12.18
CA GLU A 35 -2.97 -3.04 -12.11
C GLU A 35 -3.58 -1.99 -13.04
N LYS A 36 -4.87 -2.17 -13.34
CA LYS A 36 -5.61 -1.31 -14.27
C LYS A 36 -6.16 -0.07 -13.57
N SER A 37 -6.38 1.00 -14.34
CA SER A 37 -7.01 2.23 -13.86
C SER A 37 -8.33 1.94 -13.14
N GLU A 38 -9.15 1.04 -13.69
CA GLU A 38 -10.44 0.65 -13.11
C GLU A 38 -10.29 0.11 -11.68
N THR A 39 -9.26 -0.71 -11.43
CA THR A 39 -8.99 -1.25 -10.09
C THR A 39 -8.74 -0.14 -9.09
N PHE A 40 -7.93 0.86 -9.46
CA PHE A 40 -7.64 1.99 -8.59
C PHE A 40 -8.88 2.85 -8.33
N GLN A 41 -9.73 3.04 -9.34
CA GLN A 41 -10.99 3.76 -9.16
C GLN A 41 -11.92 3.03 -8.18
N LEU A 42 -11.98 1.71 -8.27
CA LEU A 42 -12.77 0.88 -7.36
C LEU A 42 -12.23 0.95 -5.92
N ARG A 43 -10.90 0.97 -5.75
CA ARG A 43 -10.27 1.14 -4.44
C ARG A 43 -10.61 2.50 -3.82
N LEU A 44 -10.57 3.55 -4.63
CA LEU A 44 -10.92 4.89 -4.17
C LEU A 44 -12.38 4.96 -3.73
N THR A 45 -13.27 4.30 -4.46
CA THR A 45 -14.70 4.23 -4.13
C THR A 45 -14.92 3.41 -2.86
N ALA A 46 -14.29 2.24 -2.74
CA ALA A 46 -14.52 1.32 -1.64
C ALA A 46 -14.00 1.85 -0.30
N PHE A 47 -12.81 2.43 -0.30
CA PHE A 47 -12.16 2.87 0.94
C PHE A 47 -11.28 4.10 0.70
N PRO A 48 -11.88 5.27 0.51
CA PRO A 48 -11.12 6.50 0.22
C PRO A 48 -10.18 6.91 1.37
N GLN A 49 -10.50 6.57 2.61
CA GLN A 49 -9.66 6.88 3.77
C GLN A 49 -8.30 6.16 3.73
N GLY A 50 -8.25 5.02 3.05
CA GLY A 50 -7.05 4.21 2.93
C GLY A 50 -6.32 4.34 1.61
N PHE A 51 -6.63 5.37 0.81
CA PHE A 51 -5.95 5.63 -0.46
C PHE A 51 -5.27 6.99 -0.36
N ILE A 52 -3.93 6.98 -0.31
CA ILE A 52 -3.12 8.19 -0.09
C ILE A 52 -2.10 8.38 -1.20
N ILE A 53 -1.72 9.63 -1.40
CA ILE A 53 -0.64 9.99 -2.30
C ILE A 53 0.37 10.89 -1.57
N LEU A 54 1.61 10.84 -2.02
CA LEU A 54 2.67 11.74 -1.59
C LEU A 54 2.99 12.67 -2.76
N VAL A 55 2.85 13.97 -2.49
CA VAL A 55 3.18 15.02 -3.46
C VAL A 55 4.52 15.63 -3.08
N ALA A 56 5.46 15.67 -4.01
CA ALA A 56 6.76 16.29 -3.83
C ALA A 56 6.88 17.41 -4.87
N ASP A 57 7.02 18.64 -4.40
CA ASP A 57 7.13 19.83 -5.27
C ASP A 57 6.04 19.89 -6.34
N ASN A 58 4.77 19.70 -5.92
CA ASN A 58 3.58 19.74 -6.77
C ASN A 58 3.47 18.59 -7.78
N GLU A 59 4.28 17.55 -7.67
CA GLU A 59 4.20 16.34 -8.49
C GLU A 59 3.85 15.13 -7.63
N ILE A 60 2.97 14.26 -8.12
CA ILE A 60 2.68 13.02 -7.42
C ILE A 60 3.88 12.09 -7.54
N ALA A 61 4.50 11.78 -6.39
CA ALA A 61 5.74 11.02 -6.32
C ALA A 61 5.53 9.58 -5.84
N ALA A 62 4.44 9.32 -5.12
CA ALA A 62 4.18 8.00 -4.54
C ALA A 62 2.70 7.86 -4.19
N TYR A 63 2.27 6.61 -4.02
CA TYR A 63 0.91 6.30 -3.59
C TYR A 63 0.91 5.06 -2.70
N GLY A 64 -0.19 4.90 -1.97
CA GLY A 64 -0.51 3.66 -1.25
C GLY A 64 -2.01 3.51 -1.13
N CYS A 65 -2.50 2.29 -1.28
CA CYS A 65 -3.91 1.99 -1.12
C CYS A 65 -4.12 0.71 -0.32
N SER A 66 -5.33 0.58 0.23
CA SER A 66 -5.62 -0.45 1.22
C SER A 66 -7.09 -0.77 1.25
N GLU A 67 -7.43 -1.83 1.96
CA GLU A 67 -8.81 -2.21 2.28
C GLU A 67 -8.84 -2.92 3.63
N LYS A 68 -10.02 -3.13 4.18
CA LYS A 68 -10.19 -3.82 5.46
C LYS A 68 -10.93 -5.14 5.26
N TRP A 69 -10.54 -6.16 6.02
CA TRP A 69 -11.12 -7.50 5.98
C TRP A 69 -11.64 -7.90 7.36
N LEU A 70 -12.70 -8.72 7.38
CA LEU A 70 -13.23 -9.27 8.63
C LEU A 70 -12.33 -10.35 9.22
N THR A 71 -11.69 -11.15 8.36
CA THR A 71 -10.81 -12.24 8.79
C THR A 71 -9.48 -12.16 8.05
N GLU A 72 -8.43 -12.69 8.71
CA GLU A 72 -7.12 -12.78 8.08
C GLU A 72 -7.14 -13.86 7.00
N ARG A 73 -6.61 -13.51 5.83
CA ARG A 73 -6.43 -14.42 4.71
C ARG A 73 -5.27 -13.95 3.86
N GLU A 74 -4.83 -14.79 2.92
CA GLU A 74 -3.84 -14.33 1.94
C GLU A 74 -4.49 -13.40 0.92
N PRO A 75 -3.76 -12.35 0.47
CA PRO A 75 -4.22 -11.52 -0.63
C PRO A 75 -4.27 -12.32 -1.94
N GLY A 76 -5.06 -11.84 -2.89
CA GLY A 76 -5.11 -12.38 -4.25
C GLY A 76 -4.91 -11.28 -5.27
N LEU A 77 -4.39 -11.64 -6.43
CA LEU A 77 -4.28 -10.71 -7.55
C LEU A 77 -5.67 -10.51 -8.18
N ASP A 78 -5.91 -9.31 -8.73
CA ASP A 78 -7.13 -8.96 -9.48
C ASP A 78 -8.43 -9.08 -8.68
N GLU A 79 -8.40 -8.90 -7.37
CA GLU A 79 -9.60 -8.88 -6.55
C GLU A 79 -10.40 -7.59 -6.76
N ASN A 80 -11.73 -7.68 -6.59
CA ASN A 80 -12.62 -6.51 -6.69
C ASN A 80 -12.80 -5.86 -5.32
N PRO A 81 -12.28 -4.63 -5.10
CA PRO A 81 -12.37 -3.97 -3.80
C PRO A 81 -13.79 -3.73 -3.30
N LEU A 82 -14.78 -3.61 -4.21
CA LEU A 82 -16.17 -3.43 -3.80
C LEU A 82 -16.73 -4.66 -3.10
N THR A 83 -16.18 -5.85 -3.38
CA THR A 83 -16.59 -7.09 -2.72
C THR A 83 -15.66 -7.49 -1.59
N THR A 84 -14.37 -7.19 -1.67
CA THR A 84 -13.39 -7.62 -0.67
C THR A 84 -13.29 -6.67 0.52
N HIS A 85 -13.50 -5.37 0.32
CA HIS A 85 -13.46 -4.40 1.42
C HIS A 85 -14.67 -4.55 2.34
N GLN A 86 -14.41 -4.67 3.65
CA GLN A 86 -15.42 -4.78 4.69
C GLN A 86 -15.28 -3.60 5.67
N PRO A 87 -16.23 -2.66 5.70
CA PRO A 87 -16.11 -1.46 6.55
C PRO A 87 -15.87 -1.75 8.03
N ASP A 88 -16.38 -2.88 8.55
CA ASP A 88 -16.19 -3.29 9.94
C ASP A 88 -14.97 -4.17 10.15
N GLY A 89 -14.14 -4.37 9.11
CA GLY A 89 -12.97 -5.22 9.18
C GLY A 89 -11.91 -4.69 10.13
N ARG A 90 -11.23 -5.60 10.80
CA ARG A 90 -10.12 -5.29 11.70
C ARG A 90 -8.77 -5.79 11.19
N ILE A 91 -8.75 -6.38 10.01
CA ILE A 91 -7.54 -6.74 9.29
C ILE A 91 -7.37 -5.73 8.17
N PHE A 92 -6.24 -5.03 8.16
CA PHE A 92 -5.93 -4.01 7.17
C PHE A 92 -5.04 -4.64 6.11
N CYS A 93 -5.46 -4.60 4.86
CA CYS A 93 -4.65 -5.11 3.75
C CYS A 93 -4.11 -3.93 2.94
N ILE A 94 -2.79 -3.83 2.84
CA ILE A 94 -2.16 -2.90 1.91
C ILE A 94 -2.19 -3.58 0.55
N THR A 95 -2.97 -3.03 -0.38
CA THR A 95 -3.22 -3.65 -1.68
C THR A 95 -2.19 -3.24 -2.73
N ALA A 96 -1.64 -2.04 -2.63
CA ALA A 96 -0.55 -1.60 -3.50
C ALA A 96 0.12 -0.37 -2.91
N MET A 97 1.42 -0.23 -3.13
CA MET A 97 2.14 1.01 -2.90
C MET A 97 3.39 1.04 -3.77
N ALA A 98 3.74 2.22 -4.26
CA ALA A 98 4.93 2.41 -5.08
C ALA A 98 5.39 3.86 -5.06
N VAL A 99 6.66 4.05 -5.38
CA VAL A 99 7.30 5.36 -5.53
C VAL A 99 7.75 5.51 -6.99
N LYS A 100 7.45 6.66 -7.57
CA LYS A 100 7.90 7.00 -8.92
C LYS A 100 9.43 6.86 -8.99
N MET A 101 9.93 6.26 -10.07
CA MET A 101 11.34 5.88 -10.19
C MET A 101 12.29 7.06 -9.91
N LYS A 102 12.01 8.23 -10.44
CA LYS A 102 12.88 9.39 -10.23
C LYS A 102 12.93 9.90 -8.79
N TYR A 103 11.99 9.47 -7.95
CA TYR A 103 11.93 9.85 -6.53
C TYR A 103 12.39 8.73 -5.59
N GLN A 104 12.81 7.59 -6.10
CA GLN A 104 13.31 6.49 -5.28
C GLN A 104 14.59 6.88 -4.56
N GLY A 105 14.85 6.22 -3.42
CA GLY A 105 16.04 6.50 -2.61
C GLY A 105 15.92 7.70 -1.69
N ARG A 106 14.73 8.27 -1.53
CA ARG A 106 14.48 9.45 -0.68
C ARG A 106 13.67 9.13 0.58
N GLY A 107 13.34 7.85 0.80
CA GLY A 107 12.55 7.43 1.95
C GLY A 107 11.04 7.59 1.80
N TYR A 108 10.54 7.88 0.61
CA TYR A 108 9.10 8.12 0.40
C TYR A 108 8.26 6.87 0.59
N SER A 109 8.77 5.68 0.26
CA SER A 109 8.05 4.44 0.52
C SER A 109 7.83 4.23 2.03
N LEU A 110 8.80 4.60 2.87
CA LEU A 110 8.62 4.51 4.33
C LEU A 110 7.60 5.54 4.84
N LEU A 111 7.56 6.74 4.24
CA LEU A 111 6.55 7.74 4.60
C LEU A 111 5.14 7.25 4.27
N ILE A 112 4.95 6.65 3.10
CA ILE A 112 3.67 6.06 2.69
C ILE A 112 3.31 4.91 3.64
N LEU A 113 4.25 4.00 3.90
CA LEU A 113 4.01 2.86 4.79
C LEU A 113 3.64 3.32 6.21
N ASP A 114 4.39 4.27 6.77
CA ASP A 114 4.10 4.79 8.11
C ASP A 114 2.71 5.41 8.17
N LYS A 115 2.30 6.12 7.12
CA LYS A 115 0.95 6.71 7.07
C LYS A 115 -0.13 5.63 6.98
N LEU A 116 0.09 4.58 6.20
CA LEU A 116 -0.86 3.46 6.13
C LEU A 116 -0.97 2.73 7.47
N ILE A 117 0.13 2.54 8.19
CA ILE A 117 0.12 1.95 9.53
C ILE A 117 -0.71 2.84 10.48
N GLU A 118 -0.52 4.14 10.43
CA GLU A 118 -1.28 5.10 11.22
C GLU A 118 -2.78 5.03 10.90
N ILE A 119 -3.14 4.94 9.62
CA ILE A 119 -4.53 4.80 9.18
C ILE A 119 -5.12 3.49 9.72
N ALA A 120 -4.40 2.39 9.59
CA ALA A 120 -4.84 1.09 10.10
C ALA A 120 -5.14 1.15 11.59
N HIS A 121 -4.26 1.79 12.35
CA HIS A 121 -4.45 1.98 13.79
C HIS A 121 -5.70 2.84 14.08
N SER A 122 -5.86 3.95 13.36
CA SER A 122 -7.01 4.86 13.55
C SER A 122 -8.34 4.21 13.17
N GLU A 123 -8.32 3.24 12.23
CA GLU A 123 -9.50 2.48 11.82
C GLU A 123 -9.82 1.31 12.76
N GLY A 124 -9.06 1.15 13.85
CA GLY A 124 -9.29 0.09 14.82
C GLY A 124 -8.80 -1.29 14.36
N CYS A 125 -7.96 -1.34 13.34
CA CYS A 125 -7.42 -2.61 12.87
C CYS A 125 -6.33 -3.12 13.84
N LYS A 126 -6.26 -4.45 13.97
CA LYS A 126 -5.31 -5.09 14.88
C LYS A 126 -4.09 -5.68 14.15
N LYS A 127 -4.19 -5.85 12.84
CA LYS A 127 -3.15 -6.47 12.03
C LYS A 127 -3.15 -5.89 10.62
N ILE A 128 -1.97 -5.78 10.02
CA ILE A 128 -1.79 -5.41 8.62
C ILE A 128 -1.26 -6.63 7.87
N VAL A 129 -1.82 -6.90 6.69
CA VAL A 129 -1.40 -7.97 5.79
C VAL A 129 -1.08 -7.35 4.44
N LEU A 130 -0.06 -7.86 3.77
CA LEU A 130 0.29 -7.49 2.42
C LEU A 130 1.02 -8.64 1.73
N GLU A 131 1.21 -8.52 0.41
CA GLU A 131 2.11 -9.43 -0.30
C GLU A 131 3.05 -8.63 -1.19
N THR A 132 4.24 -9.16 -1.41
CA THR A 132 5.28 -8.49 -2.19
C THR A 132 6.10 -9.48 -2.98
N THR A 133 6.55 -9.05 -4.16
CA THR A 133 7.47 -9.83 -5.00
C THR A 133 8.92 -9.53 -4.68
N HIS A 134 9.25 -8.30 -4.26
CA HIS A 134 10.64 -7.84 -4.21
C HIS A 134 10.94 -6.79 -3.13
N ALA A 135 9.94 -6.34 -2.35
CA ALA A 135 10.12 -5.25 -1.41
C ALA A 135 10.17 -5.71 0.06
N GLN A 136 10.53 -6.96 0.30
CA GLN A 136 10.54 -7.56 1.65
C GLN A 136 11.32 -6.72 2.65
N ASP A 137 12.50 -6.21 2.27
CA ASP A 137 13.37 -5.45 3.17
C ASP A 137 12.71 -4.17 3.68
N LEU A 138 11.89 -3.52 2.84
CA LEU A 138 11.15 -2.33 3.23
C LEU A 138 10.22 -2.63 4.41
N TYR A 139 9.47 -3.71 4.30
CA TYR A 139 8.47 -4.08 5.32
C TYR A 139 9.14 -4.62 6.58
N LEU A 140 10.24 -5.36 6.43
CA LEU A 140 11.01 -5.85 7.58
C LEU A 140 11.48 -4.71 8.48
N LYS A 141 11.81 -3.55 7.91
CA LYS A 141 12.23 -2.36 8.67
C LYS A 141 11.16 -1.87 9.64
N ARG A 142 9.90 -2.18 9.39
CA ARG A 142 8.78 -1.77 10.24
C ARG A 142 8.23 -2.91 11.10
N GLY A 143 8.93 -4.04 11.12
CA GLY A 143 8.56 -5.17 11.99
C GLY A 143 7.60 -6.16 11.35
N PHE A 144 7.31 -6.03 10.05
CA PHE A 144 6.55 -7.05 9.33
C PHE A 144 7.34 -8.36 9.30
N LYS A 145 6.62 -9.47 9.30
CA LYS A 145 7.19 -10.81 9.20
C LYS A 145 6.61 -11.52 7.99
N THR A 146 7.43 -12.30 7.30
CA THR A 146 6.94 -13.20 6.26
C THR A 146 6.23 -14.36 6.93
N VAL A 147 4.95 -14.57 6.61
CA VAL A 147 4.13 -15.65 7.21
C VAL A 147 3.92 -16.81 6.26
N GLN A 148 4.01 -16.58 4.97
CA GLN A 148 3.98 -17.65 3.95
C GLN A 148 4.47 -17.11 2.61
N THR A 149 4.79 -18.03 1.71
CA THR A 149 5.07 -17.73 0.30
C THR A 149 4.04 -18.47 -0.52
N ARG A 150 3.45 -17.78 -1.50
CA ARG A 150 2.48 -18.38 -2.42
C ARG A 150 2.87 -18.08 -3.86
N THR A 151 2.32 -18.84 -4.78
CA THR A 151 2.53 -18.62 -6.21
C THR A 151 1.18 -18.43 -6.89
N GLU A 152 1.06 -17.40 -7.72
CA GLU A 152 -0.12 -17.13 -8.53
C GLU A 152 0.35 -16.71 -9.91
N ARG A 153 -0.20 -17.34 -10.96
CA ARG A 153 0.20 -17.09 -12.36
C ARG A 153 1.72 -17.17 -12.58
N GLY A 154 2.39 -18.08 -11.86
CA GLY A 154 3.85 -18.24 -11.95
C GLY A 154 4.66 -17.20 -11.21
N ILE A 155 4.00 -16.28 -10.48
CA ILE A 155 4.65 -15.22 -9.73
C ILE A 155 4.77 -15.65 -8.26
N SER A 156 5.98 -15.59 -7.73
CA SER A 156 6.23 -15.89 -6.31
C SER A 156 5.98 -14.65 -5.45
N LEU A 157 5.14 -14.79 -4.44
CA LEU A 157 4.69 -13.70 -3.58
C LEU A 157 4.91 -14.07 -2.12
N ASP A 158 5.61 -13.22 -1.38
CA ASP A 158 5.71 -13.35 0.07
C ASP A 158 4.55 -12.61 0.72
N VAL A 159 3.78 -13.33 1.53
CA VAL A 159 2.73 -12.74 2.37
C VAL A 159 3.37 -12.34 3.69
N MET A 160 3.22 -11.06 4.03
CA MET A 160 3.82 -10.48 5.23
C MET A 160 2.74 -9.87 6.11
N SER A 161 2.97 -9.88 7.42
CA SER A 161 2.03 -9.27 8.36
C SER A 161 2.72 -8.50 9.47
N LEU A 162 2.00 -7.53 10.00
CA LEU A 162 2.41 -6.73 11.16
C LEU A 162 1.28 -6.73 12.18
N ASP A 163 1.61 -7.08 13.41
CA ASP A 163 0.70 -6.97 14.55
C ASP A 163 0.77 -5.52 15.06
N ILE A 164 -0.31 -4.78 14.86
CA ILE A 164 -0.36 -3.36 15.22
C ILE A 164 -0.30 -3.14 16.74
N GLU A 165 -0.88 -4.04 17.51
CA GLU A 165 -0.84 -3.96 18.97
C GLU A 165 0.59 -4.03 19.49
N SER A 166 1.38 -4.97 18.96
CA SER A 166 2.80 -5.10 19.28
C SER A 166 3.59 -3.87 18.81
N TYR A 167 3.26 -3.35 17.63
CA TYR A 167 3.91 -2.15 17.06
C TYR A 167 3.65 -0.93 17.94
N GLY A 168 2.39 -0.72 18.36
CA GLY A 168 2.00 0.40 19.22
C GLY A 168 2.65 0.34 20.60
N SER A 169 2.86 -0.84 21.16
CA SER A 169 3.46 -1.00 22.48
C SER A 169 4.97 -0.69 22.53
N LYS A 170 5.60 -0.52 21.37
CA LYS A 170 7.03 -0.17 21.26
C LYS A 170 7.27 1.33 21.11
N ALA A 171 6.21 2.10 21.10
CA ALA A 171 6.30 3.55 20.98
C ALA A 171 6.82 4.19 22.27
#